data_af2b66a9cebd0a47549bcb330c461f2d
#
_entry.id   af2b66a9cebd0a47549bcb330c461f2d
#
_cell.length_a   1.000
_cell.length_b   1.000
_cell.length_c   1.000
_cell.angle_alpha   90.00
_cell.angle_beta   90.00
_cell.angle_gamma   90.00
#
_symmetry.space_group_name_H-M   'P 1'
#
loop_
_entity.id
_entity.type
_entity.pdbx_description
1 polymer ?
#
loop_
_entity_poly.entity_id
_entity_poly.type
_entity_poly.pdbx_seq_one_letter_code
_entity_poly.pdbx_strand_id
1 'polypeptide(L)'
;MTVFPISGKSESREKRSLGKPESRENQTLLITENAEGRIDSLPQTWAAISGAGDWDHVEVALRSLEENLVREADNLILLLTPPFDKTTADIGYIKGYPPGVRENGGQYTHAATWVALAFAGRGDGDKAVRLLRMLNPVERARD
;
A
#
# COMPACT_ATOMS: atom_id res chain seq x y z
N MET A 1 2.67 -32.89 26.64
CA MET A 1 2.40 -31.46 26.80
C MET A 1 3.53 -30.91 27.67
N THR A 2 4.60 -30.45 27.03
CA THR A 2 5.85 -30.08 27.75
C THR A 2 6.12 -28.61 27.42
N VAL A 3 5.99 -27.77 28.42
CA VAL A 3 6.25 -26.33 28.37
C VAL A 3 7.72 -26.12 28.74
N PHE A 4 8.50 -25.46 27.87
CA PHE A 4 9.87 -25.04 28.17
C PHE A 4 9.86 -23.60 28.71
N PRO A 5 10.48 -23.33 29.87
CA PRO A 5 10.66 -21.97 30.36
C PRO A 5 11.90 -21.34 29.72
N ILE A 6 11.74 -20.15 29.13
CA ILE A 6 12.85 -19.32 28.67
C ILE A 6 13.27 -18.43 29.84
N SER A 7 14.43 -18.74 30.41
CA SER A 7 15.13 -17.87 31.35
C SER A 7 15.92 -16.84 30.55
N GLY A 8 15.55 -15.57 30.59
CA GLY A 8 16.26 -14.46 30.00
C GLY A 8 16.65 -13.44 31.05
N LYS A 9 17.95 -13.23 31.23
CA LYS A 9 18.54 -12.23 32.12
C LYS A 9 18.08 -10.82 31.77
N SER A 10 17.74 -10.04 32.78
CA SER A 10 17.46 -8.62 32.68
C SER A 10 18.76 -7.85 32.45
N GLU A 11 18.97 -7.32 31.26
CA GLU A 11 19.89 -6.23 31.03
C GLU A 11 19.14 -4.90 31.09
N SER A 12 19.62 -4.03 31.96
CA SER A 12 19.11 -2.68 32.18
C SER A 12 19.23 -1.84 30.90
N ARG A 13 18.10 -1.61 30.25
CA ARG A 13 17.99 -0.72 29.10
C ARG A 13 17.96 0.73 29.57
N GLU A 14 19.05 1.42 29.33
CA GLU A 14 19.21 2.86 29.47
C GLU A 14 18.05 3.60 28.78
N LYS A 15 17.32 4.43 29.54
CA LYS A 15 16.23 5.26 29.02
C LYS A 15 16.80 6.33 28.09
N ARG A 16 16.82 6.07 26.79
CA ARG A 16 16.97 7.16 25.82
C ARG A 16 15.74 8.06 25.91
N SER A 17 15.98 9.31 26.27
CA SER A 17 15.02 10.39 26.20
C SER A 17 14.48 10.49 24.77
N LEU A 18 13.24 10.09 24.57
CA LEU A 18 12.49 10.33 23.36
C LEU A 18 12.20 11.84 23.31
N GLY A 19 12.86 12.53 22.38
CA GLY A 19 12.52 13.89 22.02
C GLY A 19 11.04 14.03 21.69
N LYS A 20 10.48 15.22 21.96
CA LYS A 20 9.09 15.56 21.63
C LYS A 20 8.77 15.18 20.19
N PRO A 21 7.56 14.65 19.90
CA PRO A 21 7.16 14.37 18.53
C PRO A 21 7.11 15.69 17.76
N GLU A 22 7.95 15.81 16.74
CA GLU A 22 7.84 16.85 15.72
C GLU A 22 6.46 16.73 15.04
N SER A 23 5.91 17.87 14.72
CA SER A 23 4.58 18.14 14.19
C SER A 23 4.03 17.09 13.23
N ARG A 24 2.72 16.85 13.36
CA ARG A 24 1.86 15.89 12.63
C ARG A 24 1.86 16.01 11.08
N GLU A 25 2.75 16.79 10.49
CA GLU A 25 2.78 17.10 9.05
C GLU A 25 3.51 16.06 8.17
N ASN A 26 4.23 15.08 8.75
CA ASN A 26 5.06 14.14 7.98
C ASN A 26 4.75 12.66 8.20
N GLN A 27 3.48 12.31 8.45
CA GLN A 27 3.11 10.90 8.63
C GLN A 27 2.44 10.26 7.40
N THR A 28 3.02 10.46 6.24
CA THR A 28 2.66 9.63 5.09
C THR A 28 3.67 8.49 4.99
N LEU A 29 3.47 7.47 5.78
CA LEU A 29 4.45 6.39 6.06
C LEU A 29 4.91 5.60 4.83
N LEU A 30 4.21 5.70 3.71
CA LEU A 30 4.42 4.86 2.53
C LEU A 30 4.36 5.66 1.21
N ILE A 31 4.47 6.99 1.28
CA ILE A 31 4.70 7.86 0.13
C ILE A 31 6.13 8.39 0.21
N THR A 32 6.90 8.22 -0.86
CA THR A 32 8.27 8.71 -0.93
C THR A 32 8.32 10.10 -1.55
N GLU A 33 9.41 10.85 -1.26
CA GLU A 33 9.66 12.15 -1.90
C GLU A 33 10.20 12.02 -3.33
N ASN A 34 10.35 10.80 -3.85
CA ASN A 34 10.78 10.54 -5.21
C ASN A 34 9.80 11.16 -6.23
N ALA A 35 10.32 11.62 -7.35
CA ALA A 35 9.47 12.15 -8.43
C ALA A 35 8.60 11.05 -9.09
N GLU A 36 9.07 9.80 -9.10
CA GLU A 36 8.43 8.62 -9.67
C GLU A 36 8.34 7.50 -8.62
N GLY A 37 7.39 6.60 -8.74
CA GLY A 37 7.15 5.52 -7.79
C GLY A 37 6.86 6.03 -6.37
N ARG A 38 6.13 7.12 -6.24
CA ARG A 38 5.87 7.77 -4.95
C ARG A 38 5.02 6.94 -4.02
N ILE A 39 4.04 6.24 -4.58
CA ILE A 39 3.14 5.37 -3.83
C ILE A 39 2.93 4.08 -4.61
N ASP A 40 2.94 2.96 -3.90
CA ASP A 40 2.70 1.61 -4.39
C ASP A 40 1.57 0.98 -3.58
N SER A 41 0.66 0.25 -4.25
CA SER A 41 -0.50 -0.38 -3.63
C SER A 41 -0.11 -1.52 -2.67
N LEU A 42 0.99 -2.22 -2.93
CA LEU A 42 1.39 -3.38 -2.13
C LEU A 42 1.73 -3.03 -0.68
N PRO A 43 2.63 -2.08 -0.39
CA PRO A 43 2.91 -1.71 0.99
C PRO A 43 1.68 -1.21 1.74
N GLN A 44 0.80 -0.42 1.07
CA GLN A 44 -0.42 0.10 1.68
C GLN A 44 -1.38 -1.02 2.08
N THR A 45 -1.63 -1.96 1.17
CA THR A 45 -2.54 -3.07 1.42
C THR A 45 -2.00 -4.04 2.46
N TRP A 46 -0.71 -4.37 2.39
CA TRP A 46 -0.10 -5.29 3.34
C TRP A 46 0.07 -4.71 4.74
N ALA A 47 0.17 -3.39 4.90
CA ALA A 47 0.06 -2.75 6.21
C ALA A 47 -1.27 -3.08 6.90
N ALA A 48 -2.37 -3.15 6.12
CA ALA A 48 -3.68 -3.52 6.63
C ALA A 48 -3.86 -5.03 6.80
N ILE A 49 -3.48 -5.82 5.80
CA ILE A 49 -3.75 -7.27 5.73
C ILE A 49 -2.90 -8.05 6.75
N SER A 50 -1.64 -7.67 6.93
CA SER A 50 -0.73 -8.35 7.86
C SER A 50 -1.04 -8.10 9.34
N GLY A 51 -1.79 -7.03 9.64
CA GLY A 51 -2.00 -6.58 11.01
C GLY A 51 -0.74 -6.05 11.71
N ALA A 52 0.34 -5.82 10.97
CA ALA A 52 1.60 -5.32 11.52
C ALA A 52 1.59 -3.79 11.73
N GLY A 53 0.74 -3.07 11.01
CA GLY A 53 0.57 -1.62 11.18
C GLY A 53 -0.37 -1.30 12.33
N ASP A 54 -0.11 -0.20 13.05
CA ASP A 54 -1.11 0.34 13.96
C ASP A 54 -2.27 0.98 13.17
N TRP A 55 -3.41 1.16 13.85
CA TRP A 55 -4.66 1.58 13.22
C TRP A 55 -4.58 2.93 12.53
N ASP A 56 -3.93 3.91 13.13
CA ASP A 56 -3.85 5.28 12.59
C ASP A 56 -3.03 5.29 11.29
N HIS A 57 -1.92 4.56 11.27
CA HIS A 57 -1.07 4.44 10.08
C HIS A 57 -1.75 3.65 8.95
N VAL A 58 -2.48 2.58 9.28
CA VAL A 58 -3.24 1.80 8.28
C VAL A 58 -4.33 2.66 7.64
N GLU A 59 -5.06 3.47 8.42
CA GLU A 59 -6.07 4.39 7.89
C GLU A 59 -5.46 5.41 6.92
N VAL A 60 -4.31 6.00 7.28
CA VAL A 60 -3.60 6.94 6.40
C VAL A 60 -3.13 6.25 5.13
N ALA A 61 -2.58 5.03 5.24
CA ALA A 61 -2.11 4.25 4.11
C ALA A 61 -3.23 3.93 3.12
N LEU A 62 -4.38 3.44 3.59
CA LEU A 62 -5.51 3.11 2.73
C LEU A 62 -6.16 4.34 2.10
N ARG A 63 -6.25 5.46 2.82
CA ARG A 63 -6.71 6.72 2.27
C ARG A 63 -5.79 7.22 1.17
N SER A 64 -4.48 7.20 1.41
CA SER A 64 -3.49 7.60 0.41
C SER A 64 -3.53 6.71 -0.83
N LEU A 65 -3.75 5.40 -0.66
CA LEU A 65 -3.96 4.47 -1.75
C LEU A 65 -5.20 4.85 -2.56
N GLU A 66 -6.34 5.07 -1.90
CA GLU A 66 -7.59 5.42 -2.58
C GLU A 66 -7.44 6.71 -3.38
N GLU A 67 -6.90 7.76 -2.78
CA GLU A 67 -6.73 9.07 -3.42
C GLU A 67 -5.77 9.05 -4.62
N ASN A 68 -4.73 8.23 -4.57
CA ASN A 68 -3.65 8.25 -5.57
C ASN A 68 -3.72 7.12 -6.59
N LEU A 69 -4.27 5.96 -6.23
CA LEU A 69 -4.19 4.75 -7.07
C LEU A 69 -5.55 4.26 -7.59
N VAL A 70 -6.67 4.63 -6.94
CA VAL A 70 -8.00 4.26 -7.44
C VAL A 70 -8.49 5.32 -8.44
N ARG A 71 -8.73 4.89 -9.68
CA ARG A 71 -9.22 5.71 -10.79
C ARG A 71 -10.62 5.24 -11.15
N GLU A 72 -11.63 5.72 -10.42
CA GLU A 72 -13.01 5.27 -10.61
C GLU A 72 -13.53 5.60 -12.01
N ALA A 73 -13.20 6.78 -12.55
CA ALA A 73 -13.61 7.20 -13.89
C ALA A 73 -13.07 6.29 -15.01
N ASP A 74 -11.93 5.64 -14.77
CA ASP A 74 -11.26 4.78 -15.74
C ASP A 74 -11.46 3.30 -15.41
N ASN A 75 -12.16 2.97 -14.33
CA ASN A 75 -12.27 1.62 -13.77
C ASN A 75 -10.91 0.94 -13.54
N LEU A 76 -9.92 1.69 -13.02
CA LEU A 76 -8.55 1.20 -12.81
C LEU A 76 -8.12 1.33 -11.33
N ILE A 77 -7.38 0.32 -10.88
CA ILE A 77 -6.63 0.36 -9.63
C ILE A 77 -5.15 0.19 -9.99
N LEU A 78 -4.39 1.28 -9.90
CA LEU A 78 -2.99 1.31 -10.32
C LEU A 78 -2.10 0.56 -9.33
N LEU A 79 -1.04 -0.08 -9.82
CA LEU A 79 -0.03 -0.68 -8.95
C LEU A 79 0.77 0.40 -8.23
N LEU A 80 1.30 1.35 -8.96
CA LEU A 80 2.10 2.47 -8.42
C LEU A 80 1.88 3.76 -9.24
N THR A 81 2.22 4.90 -8.66
CA THR A 81 2.18 6.20 -9.35
C THR A 81 3.18 7.19 -8.75
N PRO A 82 3.74 8.14 -9.53
CA PRO A 82 3.82 8.12 -11.00
C PRO A 82 4.65 6.93 -11.51
N PRO A 83 4.39 6.44 -12.72
CA PRO A 83 5.20 5.37 -13.31
C PRO A 83 6.64 5.82 -13.52
N PHE A 84 7.55 4.86 -13.62
CA PHE A 84 8.96 5.12 -13.90
C PHE A 84 9.19 5.41 -15.39
N ASP A 85 9.84 6.51 -15.69
CA ASP A 85 10.15 6.98 -17.05
C ASP A 85 11.53 7.62 -17.12
N LYS A 86 11.75 8.63 -16.30
CA LYS A 86 12.93 9.53 -16.37
C LYS A 86 13.99 9.22 -15.32
N THR A 87 13.68 8.51 -14.25
CA THR A 87 14.63 8.22 -13.19
C THR A 87 15.90 7.57 -13.72
N THR A 88 17.05 7.98 -13.23
CA THR A 88 18.35 7.36 -13.51
C THR A 88 18.69 6.23 -12.55
N ALA A 89 17.87 6.02 -11.50
CA ALA A 89 18.06 4.95 -10.55
C ALA A 89 17.85 3.57 -11.23
N ASP A 90 18.61 2.60 -10.78
CA ASP A 90 18.39 1.21 -11.15
C ASP A 90 17.22 0.63 -10.33
N ILE A 91 16.06 0.57 -10.96
CA ILE A 91 14.83 0.01 -10.39
C ILE A 91 14.51 -1.37 -10.99
N GLY A 92 15.49 -1.99 -11.65
CA GLY A 92 15.35 -3.30 -12.26
C GLY A 92 14.44 -3.31 -13.49
N TYR A 93 13.84 -4.47 -13.77
CA TYR A 93 13.08 -4.72 -15.02
C TYR A 93 11.81 -3.88 -15.18
N ILE A 94 11.25 -3.33 -14.11
CA ILE A 94 10.00 -2.56 -14.15
C ILE A 94 10.09 -1.38 -15.12
N LYS A 95 11.23 -0.69 -15.15
CA LYS A 95 11.48 0.42 -16.07
C LYS A 95 11.53 0.00 -17.54
N GLY A 96 11.68 -1.28 -17.83
CA GLY A 96 11.61 -1.82 -19.18
C GLY A 96 10.22 -1.79 -19.81
N TYR A 97 9.17 -1.62 -18.99
CA TYR A 97 7.81 -1.42 -19.49
C TYR A 97 7.52 0.07 -19.69
N PRO A 98 6.79 0.46 -20.77
CA PRO A 98 6.32 1.83 -20.92
C PRO A 98 5.48 2.27 -19.70
N PRO A 99 5.48 3.59 -19.36
CA PRO A 99 4.64 4.14 -18.33
C PRO A 99 3.17 3.73 -18.47
N GLY A 100 2.55 3.27 -17.39
CA GLY A 100 1.16 2.80 -17.36
C GLY A 100 0.95 1.36 -17.84
N VAL A 101 2.03 0.62 -18.17
CA VAL A 101 1.95 -0.76 -18.66
C VAL A 101 2.47 -1.72 -17.59
N ARG A 102 1.69 -2.79 -17.33
CA ARG A 102 2.04 -3.86 -16.38
C ARG A 102 2.46 -3.29 -15.03
N GLU A 103 3.61 -3.77 -14.49
CA GLU A 103 4.13 -3.34 -13.19
C GLU A 103 4.60 -1.89 -13.16
N ASN A 104 4.78 -1.25 -14.33
CA ASN A 104 5.18 0.15 -14.37
C ASN A 104 3.96 1.10 -14.33
N GLY A 105 3.21 1.06 -13.25
CA GLY A 105 2.10 1.98 -13.01
C GLY A 105 0.78 1.58 -13.66
N GLY A 106 0.70 0.43 -14.34
CA GLY A 106 -0.55 -0.11 -14.85
C GLY A 106 -1.40 -0.76 -13.74
N GLN A 107 -2.58 -1.25 -14.11
CA GLN A 107 -3.36 -2.13 -13.23
C GLN A 107 -2.74 -3.52 -13.22
N TYR A 108 -2.15 -3.90 -12.11
CA TYR A 108 -1.72 -5.27 -11.86
C TYR A 108 -2.79 -5.98 -11.05
N THR A 109 -3.62 -6.79 -11.71
CA THR A 109 -4.87 -7.34 -11.14
C THR A 109 -4.65 -8.09 -9.83
N HIS A 110 -3.55 -8.84 -9.70
CA HIS A 110 -3.19 -9.53 -8.46
C HIS A 110 -3.07 -8.54 -7.28
N ALA A 111 -2.33 -7.46 -7.44
CA ALA A 111 -2.21 -6.43 -6.40
C ALA A 111 -3.54 -5.69 -6.17
N ALA A 112 -4.29 -5.43 -7.24
CA ALA A 112 -5.57 -4.75 -7.15
C ALA A 112 -6.63 -5.58 -6.37
N THR A 113 -6.58 -6.92 -6.41
CA THR A 113 -7.44 -7.75 -5.57
C THR A 113 -7.13 -7.61 -4.08
N TRP A 114 -5.88 -7.39 -3.71
CA TRP A 114 -5.51 -7.12 -2.31
C TRP A 114 -6.01 -5.77 -1.82
N VAL A 115 -6.19 -4.79 -2.72
CA VAL A 115 -6.83 -3.53 -2.34
C VAL A 115 -8.26 -3.78 -1.85
N ALA A 116 -9.06 -4.54 -2.61
CA ALA A 116 -10.40 -4.90 -2.19
C ALA A 116 -10.40 -5.71 -0.89
N LEU A 117 -9.46 -6.66 -0.74
CA LEU A 117 -9.31 -7.46 0.48
C LEU A 117 -8.97 -6.59 1.70
N ALA A 118 -8.09 -5.61 1.56
CA ALA A 118 -7.70 -4.70 2.64
C ALA A 118 -8.91 -3.91 3.15
N PHE A 119 -9.73 -3.33 2.26
CA PHE A 119 -10.96 -2.62 2.65
C PHE A 119 -12.01 -3.57 3.27
N ALA A 120 -12.16 -4.78 2.73
CA ALA A 120 -13.05 -5.79 3.32
C ALA A 120 -12.63 -6.16 4.75
N GLY A 121 -11.34 -6.40 4.97
CA GLY A 121 -10.77 -6.70 6.29
C GLY A 121 -10.94 -5.56 7.30
N ARG A 122 -11.09 -4.32 6.81
CA ARG A 122 -11.39 -3.15 7.63
C ARG A 122 -12.88 -2.93 7.90
N GLY A 123 -13.75 -3.80 7.37
CA GLY A 123 -15.19 -3.71 7.53
C GLY A 123 -15.90 -2.79 6.51
N ASP A 124 -15.17 -2.20 5.56
CA ASP A 124 -15.75 -1.40 4.47
C ASP A 124 -16.15 -2.30 3.30
N GLY A 125 -17.20 -3.09 3.51
CA GLY A 125 -17.69 -4.07 2.54
C GLY A 125 -18.23 -3.43 1.26
N ASP A 126 -18.87 -2.28 1.36
CA ASP A 126 -19.42 -1.57 0.19
C ASP A 126 -18.31 -1.11 -0.74
N LYS A 127 -17.25 -0.53 -0.18
CA LYS A 127 -16.06 -0.15 -0.94
C LYS A 127 -15.37 -1.38 -1.53
N ALA A 128 -15.18 -2.45 -0.78
CA ALA A 128 -14.57 -3.67 -1.27
C ALA A 128 -15.32 -4.23 -2.47
N VAL A 129 -16.65 -4.29 -2.43
CA VAL A 129 -17.49 -4.74 -3.56
C VAL A 129 -17.35 -3.81 -4.75
N ARG A 130 -17.34 -2.48 -4.54
CA ARG A 130 -17.14 -1.49 -5.62
C ARG A 130 -15.80 -1.71 -6.30
N LEU A 131 -14.72 -1.85 -5.54
CA LEU A 131 -13.39 -2.12 -6.08
C LEU A 131 -13.30 -3.44 -6.86
N LEU A 132 -13.95 -4.51 -6.37
CA LEU A 132 -14.02 -5.78 -7.10
C LEU A 132 -14.77 -5.65 -8.43
N ARG A 133 -15.84 -4.85 -8.49
CA ARG A 133 -16.56 -4.59 -9.74
C ARG A 133 -15.67 -3.89 -10.77
N MET A 134 -14.84 -2.95 -10.35
CA MET A 134 -13.86 -2.29 -11.25
C MET A 134 -12.89 -3.31 -11.87
N LEU A 135 -12.63 -4.46 -11.21
CA LEU A 135 -11.76 -5.52 -11.73
C LEU A 135 -12.50 -6.56 -12.57
N ASN A 136 -13.84 -6.53 -12.57
CA ASN A 136 -14.63 -7.53 -13.26
C ASN A 136 -14.58 -7.32 -14.79
N PRO A 137 -14.00 -8.28 -15.56
CA PRO A 137 -13.87 -8.12 -17.00
C PRO A 137 -15.24 -8.10 -17.72
N VAL A 138 -16.28 -8.71 -17.14
CA VAL A 138 -17.62 -8.71 -17.72
C VAL A 138 -18.26 -7.31 -17.62
N GLU A 139 -18.07 -6.61 -16.52
CA GLU A 139 -18.59 -5.24 -16.37
C GLU A 139 -17.82 -4.26 -17.26
N ARG A 140 -16.51 -4.43 -17.37
CA ARG A 140 -15.65 -3.61 -18.25
C ARG A 140 -15.89 -3.80 -19.73
N ALA A 141 -16.43 -4.95 -20.16
CA ALA A 141 -16.74 -5.22 -21.57
C ALA A 141 -18.13 -4.69 -21.99
N ARG A 142 -18.91 -4.11 -21.09
CA ARG A 142 -20.25 -3.57 -21.37
C ARG A 142 -20.26 -2.08 -21.73
N ASP A 143 -19.15 -1.39 -21.44
CA ASP A 143 -18.91 0.02 -21.77
C ASP A 143 -18.16 0.15 -23.11
#